data_71640798f91206e2a0ae388cebe27ef0
#
_entry.id   71640798f91206e2a0ae388cebe27ef0
#
_cell.length_a   1.000
_cell.length_b   1.000
_cell.length_c   1.000
_cell.angle_alpha   90.00
_cell.angle_beta   90.00
_cell.angle_gamma   90.00
#
_symmetry.space_group_name_H-M   'P 1'
#
loop_
_entity.id
_entity.type
_entity.pdbx_description
1 polymer ?
#
loop_
_entity_poly.entity_id
_entity_poly.type
_entity_poly.pdbx_seq_one_letter_code
_entity_poly.pdbx_strand_id
1 'polypeptide(L)'
;MVLPLTSNHNELDYFLEICGGFLLTGGPDVAPGIYNEEQKPWCGILCEARDEMEQYILKKAVEKDCSVLGVCRGMQLMNVCYGGTLYQDLKSEYDSDFDHRIQPSYNETIHFNTIQKDTPLYDLLGKEQMKVNSYHHQAVKKLSPQFKQMAISEDGLIESIYMPDRKYVVGVQWHPEFLYQKDENNRKIICSFVDSI
;
A
#
# COMPACT_ATOMS: atom_id res chain seq x y z
N MET A 1 2.72 -8.35 -16.27
CA MET A 1 1.42 -8.54 -16.95
C MET A 1 0.36 -7.74 -16.21
N VAL A 2 -0.60 -7.11 -16.90
CA VAL A 2 -1.76 -6.47 -16.26
C VAL A 2 -2.89 -7.49 -16.23
N LEU A 3 -3.48 -7.74 -15.05
CA LEU A 3 -4.60 -8.67 -14.91
C LEU A 3 -5.91 -7.99 -15.32
N PRO A 4 -6.78 -8.65 -16.08
CA PRO A 4 -8.12 -8.16 -16.35
C PRO A 4 -8.95 -8.16 -15.04
N LEU A 5 -9.89 -7.22 -14.92
CA LEU A 5 -10.85 -7.22 -13.83
C LEU A 5 -11.82 -8.39 -14.03
N THR A 6 -11.81 -9.35 -13.11
CA THR A 6 -12.65 -10.55 -13.17
C THR A 6 -13.02 -11.03 -11.76
N SER A 7 -14.19 -11.60 -11.62
CA SER A 7 -14.64 -12.34 -10.43
C SER A 7 -14.53 -13.88 -10.61
N ASN A 8 -14.00 -14.33 -11.74
CA ASN A 8 -13.83 -15.76 -12.03
C ASN A 8 -12.61 -16.30 -11.28
N HIS A 9 -12.84 -17.01 -10.18
CA HIS A 9 -11.78 -17.59 -9.36
C HIS A 9 -10.87 -18.55 -10.12
N ASN A 10 -11.35 -19.28 -11.13
CA ASN A 10 -10.49 -20.16 -11.91
C ASN A 10 -9.44 -19.37 -12.74
N GLU A 11 -9.83 -18.18 -13.24
CA GLU A 11 -8.88 -17.28 -13.92
C GLU A 11 -7.88 -16.70 -12.92
N LEU A 12 -8.34 -16.31 -11.73
CA LEU A 12 -7.48 -15.79 -10.68
C LEU A 12 -6.50 -16.87 -10.18
N ASP A 13 -6.95 -18.09 -10.00
CA ASP A 13 -6.10 -19.22 -9.62
C ASP A 13 -5.04 -19.53 -10.68
N TYR A 14 -5.39 -19.44 -11.96
CA TYR A 14 -4.42 -19.56 -13.05
C TYR A 14 -3.32 -18.48 -12.97
N PHE A 15 -3.69 -17.21 -12.68
CA PHE A 15 -2.68 -16.17 -12.49
C PHE A 15 -1.81 -16.41 -11.26
N LEU A 16 -2.38 -16.96 -10.18
CA LEU A 16 -1.64 -17.34 -8.97
C LEU A 16 -0.68 -18.53 -9.19
N GLU A 17 -0.86 -19.29 -10.25
CA GLU A 17 0.06 -20.38 -10.63
C GLU A 17 1.22 -19.89 -11.51
N ILE A 18 0.96 -18.92 -12.39
CA ILE A 18 1.98 -18.46 -13.35
C ILE A 18 2.74 -17.21 -12.93
N CYS A 19 2.27 -16.47 -11.91
CA CYS A 19 2.93 -15.26 -11.42
C CYS A 19 3.65 -15.53 -10.10
N GLY A 20 4.93 -15.17 -10.03
CA GLY A 20 5.72 -15.25 -8.79
C GLY A 20 5.49 -14.09 -7.83
N GLY A 21 4.87 -13.00 -8.27
CA GLY A 21 4.58 -11.83 -7.45
C GLY A 21 3.44 -10.97 -7.98
N PHE A 22 2.84 -10.17 -7.09
CA PHE A 22 1.67 -9.34 -7.37
C PHE A 22 1.89 -7.90 -6.90
N LEU A 23 1.66 -6.95 -7.81
CA LEU A 23 1.64 -5.52 -7.52
C LEU A 23 0.19 -5.05 -7.39
N LEU A 24 -0.22 -4.66 -6.19
CA LEU A 24 -1.49 -3.98 -5.93
C LEU A 24 -1.28 -2.48 -6.05
N THR A 25 -1.84 -1.87 -7.10
CA THR A 25 -1.57 -0.48 -7.46
C THR A 25 -2.49 0.50 -6.72
N GLY A 26 -2.16 1.79 -6.77
CA GLY A 26 -3.06 2.88 -6.39
C GLY A 26 -4.38 2.86 -7.14
N GLY A 27 -5.35 3.68 -6.73
CA GLY A 27 -6.67 3.73 -7.36
C GLY A 27 -7.76 4.33 -6.49
N PRO A 28 -9.04 4.03 -6.77
CA PRO A 28 -10.19 4.50 -6.00
C PRO A 28 -10.17 3.99 -4.56
N ASP A 29 -11.00 4.53 -3.70
CA ASP A 29 -11.07 4.19 -2.29
C ASP A 29 -11.37 2.70 -2.05
N VAL A 30 -10.84 2.17 -0.96
CA VAL A 30 -11.18 0.84 -0.47
C VAL A 30 -12.54 0.90 0.23
N ALA A 31 -13.44 -0.01 -0.12
CA ALA A 31 -14.80 -0.03 0.42
C ALA A 31 -14.81 -0.22 1.95
N PRO A 32 -15.47 0.69 2.71
CA PRO A 32 -15.51 0.61 4.18
C PRO A 32 -16.13 -0.66 4.73
N GLY A 33 -17.01 -1.30 3.99
CA GLY A 33 -17.59 -2.60 4.35
C GLY A 33 -16.56 -3.72 4.56
N ILE A 34 -15.37 -3.63 3.96
CA ILE A 34 -14.30 -4.62 4.13
C ILE A 34 -13.76 -4.61 5.57
N TYR A 35 -13.74 -3.45 6.21
CA TYR A 35 -13.28 -3.29 7.59
C TYR A 35 -14.40 -2.97 8.58
N ASN A 36 -15.65 -3.38 8.23
CA ASN A 36 -16.85 -3.29 9.06
C ASN A 36 -17.21 -1.85 9.50
N GLU A 37 -16.95 -0.87 8.66
CA GLU A 37 -17.40 0.51 8.85
C GLU A 37 -18.46 0.88 7.81
N GLU A 38 -19.35 1.83 8.16
CA GLU A 38 -20.27 2.43 7.21
C GLU A 38 -19.54 3.45 6.33
N GLN A 39 -19.96 3.53 5.06
CA GLN A 39 -19.44 4.54 4.14
C GLN A 39 -19.85 5.93 4.60
N LYS A 40 -18.87 6.79 4.85
CA LYS A 40 -19.07 8.19 5.24
C LYS A 40 -19.28 9.08 4.02
N PRO A 41 -19.92 10.25 4.18
CA PRO A 41 -20.21 11.16 3.04
C PRO A 41 -18.97 11.66 2.29
N TRP A 42 -17.81 11.64 2.92
CA TRP A 42 -16.54 12.08 2.35
C TRP A 42 -15.68 10.94 1.79
N CYS A 43 -16.12 9.69 1.91
CA CYS A 43 -15.51 8.58 1.21
C CYS A 43 -15.66 8.77 -0.31
N GLY A 44 -14.60 8.52 -1.04
CA GLY A 44 -14.57 8.74 -2.49
C GLY A 44 -15.25 7.64 -3.30
N ILE A 45 -14.85 7.53 -4.56
CA ILE A 45 -15.39 6.52 -5.48
C ILE A 45 -14.88 5.14 -5.08
N LEU A 46 -15.78 4.16 -5.05
CA LEU A 46 -15.47 2.76 -4.75
C LEU A 46 -15.44 1.91 -6.03
N CYS A 47 -14.73 0.80 -5.99
CA CYS A 47 -14.76 -0.22 -7.04
C CYS A 47 -14.80 -1.61 -6.39
N GLU A 48 -15.99 -2.03 -5.96
CA GLU A 48 -16.23 -3.28 -5.23
C GLU A 48 -15.69 -4.51 -5.98
N ALA A 49 -15.87 -4.55 -7.31
CA ALA A 49 -15.35 -5.64 -8.13
C ALA A 49 -13.82 -5.75 -8.06
N ARG A 50 -13.11 -4.61 -8.00
CA ARG A 50 -11.67 -4.60 -7.82
C ARG A 50 -11.27 -4.99 -6.40
N ASP A 51 -12.03 -4.53 -5.40
CA ASP A 51 -11.82 -4.91 -4.01
C ASP A 51 -11.94 -6.42 -3.84
N GLU A 52 -13.00 -7.04 -4.39
CA GLU A 52 -13.24 -8.48 -4.32
C GLU A 52 -12.09 -9.27 -4.97
N MET A 53 -11.73 -8.92 -6.20
CA MET A 53 -10.64 -9.55 -6.95
C MET A 53 -9.30 -9.45 -6.20
N GLU A 54 -8.93 -8.25 -5.77
CA GLU A 54 -7.64 -8.01 -5.13
C GLU A 54 -7.57 -8.64 -3.73
N GLN A 55 -8.68 -8.70 -2.96
CA GLN A 55 -8.74 -9.46 -1.71
C GLN A 55 -8.49 -10.94 -1.92
N TYR A 56 -9.10 -11.54 -2.97
CA TYR A 56 -8.89 -12.94 -3.29
C TYR A 56 -7.42 -13.22 -3.63
N ILE A 57 -6.87 -12.44 -4.56
CA ILE A 57 -5.45 -12.58 -4.98
C ILE A 57 -4.52 -12.38 -3.79
N LEU A 58 -4.70 -11.32 -2.99
CA LEU A 58 -3.85 -11.03 -1.84
C LEU A 58 -3.80 -12.19 -0.84
N LYS A 59 -4.98 -12.71 -0.44
CA LYS A 59 -5.06 -13.83 0.52
C LYS A 59 -4.35 -15.07 -0.01
N LYS A 60 -4.59 -15.42 -1.26
CA LYS A 60 -3.98 -16.59 -1.90
C LYS A 60 -2.48 -16.42 -2.13
N ALA A 61 -2.04 -15.24 -2.55
CA ALA A 61 -0.62 -14.95 -2.73
C ALA A 61 0.15 -15.05 -1.40
N VAL A 62 -0.41 -14.51 -0.32
CA VAL A 62 0.18 -14.60 1.02
C VAL A 62 0.19 -16.04 1.55
N GLU A 63 -0.87 -16.84 1.31
CA GLU A 63 -0.91 -18.26 1.65
C GLU A 63 0.20 -19.06 0.93
N LYS A 64 0.47 -18.73 -0.34
CA LYS A 64 1.50 -19.37 -1.18
C LYS A 64 2.90 -18.76 -0.98
N ASP A 65 3.07 -17.79 -0.10
CA ASP A 65 4.30 -17.02 0.10
C ASP A 65 4.85 -16.35 -1.18
N CYS A 66 3.94 -15.95 -2.08
CA CYS A 66 4.28 -15.14 -3.24
C CYS A 66 4.64 -13.72 -2.81
N SER A 67 5.51 -13.07 -3.58
CA SER A 67 5.87 -11.67 -3.32
C SER A 67 4.70 -10.72 -3.61
N VAL A 68 4.42 -9.81 -2.67
CA VAL A 68 3.35 -8.79 -2.83
C VAL A 68 3.90 -7.41 -2.51
N LEU A 69 3.71 -6.46 -3.44
CA LEU A 69 3.93 -5.04 -3.20
C LEU A 69 2.59 -4.30 -3.31
N GLY A 70 2.19 -3.62 -2.23
CA GLY A 70 1.03 -2.72 -2.23
C GLY A 70 1.47 -1.25 -2.31
N VAL A 71 0.94 -0.51 -3.29
CA VAL A 71 1.21 0.92 -3.46
C VAL A 71 -0.06 1.71 -3.18
N CYS A 72 0.01 2.71 -2.31
CA CYS A 72 -1.08 3.60 -1.93
C CYS A 72 -2.35 2.81 -1.52
N ARG A 73 -3.38 2.79 -2.36
CA ARG A 73 -4.58 1.96 -2.13
C ARG A 73 -4.24 0.48 -1.91
N GLY A 74 -3.22 -0.07 -2.61
CA GLY A 74 -2.79 -1.45 -2.41
C GLY A 74 -2.33 -1.73 -0.98
N MET A 75 -1.55 -0.84 -0.36
CA MET A 75 -1.16 -0.94 1.05
C MET A 75 -2.39 -0.86 1.97
N GLN A 76 -3.32 0.05 1.69
CA GLN A 76 -4.54 0.22 2.46
C GLN A 76 -5.40 -1.06 2.43
N LEU A 77 -5.57 -1.65 1.24
CA LEU A 77 -6.27 -2.92 1.08
C LEU A 77 -5.59 -4.06 1.86
N MET A 78 -4.25 -4.15 1.79
CA MET A 78 -3.48 -5.12 2.59
C MET A 78 -3.81 -4.98 4.08
N ASN A 79 -3.81 -3.77 4.60
CA ASN A 79 -4.11 -3.51 6.01
C ASN A 79 -5.51 -4.00 6.40
N VAL A 80 -6.54 -3.64 5.63
CA VAL A 80 -7.93 -3.97 5.98
C VAL A 80 -8.27 -5.45 5.78
N CYS A 81 -7.68 -6.10 4.78
CA CYS A 81 -7.86 -7.55 4.55
C CYS A 81 -7.41 -8.41 5.73
N TYR A 82 -6.54 -7.88 6.58
CA TYR A 82 -6.00 -8.55 7.76
C TYR A 82 -6.45 -7.91 9.08
N GLY A 83 -7.56 -7.15 9.07
CA GLY A 83 -8.24 -6.66 10.28
C GLY A 83 -7.79 -5.30 10.78
N GLY A 84 -7.09 -4.53 9.94
CA GLY A 84 -6.87 -3.10 10.14
C GLY A 84 -8.06 -2.26 9.71
N THR A 85 -7.99 -0.93 9.91
CA THR A 85 -9.00 0.04 9.47
C THR A 85 -8.33 1.25 8.81
N LEU A 86 -9.13 2.10 8.15
CA LEU A 86 -8.67 3.32 7.48
C LEU A 86 -9.37 4.56 8.03
N TYR A 87 -8.70 5.71 7.94
CA TYR A 87 -9.37 6.99 7.81
C TYR A 87 -9.98 7.04 6.42
N GLN A 88 -11.28 7.30 6.32
CA GLN A 88 -11.96 7.38 5.01
C GLN A 88 -11.67 8.70 4.30
N ASP A 89 -11.31 9.75 5.06
CA ASP A 89 -10.79 11.01 4.54
C ASP A 89 -9.96 11.72 5.61
N LEU A 90 -8.70 11.96 5.35
CA LEU A 90 -7.79 12.60 6.31
C LEU A 90 -8.26 13.99 6.71
N LYS A 91 -8.72 14.79 5.75
CA LYS A 91 -9.17 16.16 6.02
C LYS A 91 -10.35 16.21 7.00
N SER A 92 -11.19 15.18 7.00
CA SER A 92 -12.40 15.11 7.83
C SER A 92 -12.21 14.37 9.14
N GLU A 93 -11.18 13.52 9.25
CA GLU A 93 -11.04 12.58 10.36
C GLU A 93 -9.68 12.65 11.08
N TYR A 94 -8.72 13.37 10.54
CA TYR A 94 -7.37 13.45 11.06
C TYR A 94 -6.87 14.90 11.06
N ASP A 95 -6.31 15.33 12.18
CA ASP A 95 -5.72 16.66 12.30
C ASP A 95 -4.26 16.61 11.83
N SER A 96 -4.04 16.98 10.56
CA SER A 96 -2.75 16.99 9.91
C SER A 96 -2.37 18.40 9.47
N ASP A 97 -1.10 18.75 9.70
CA ASP A 97 -0.50 19.97 9.16
C ASP A 97 -0.23 19.91 7.65
N PHE A 98 -0.38 18.70 7.05
CA PHE A 98 -0.11 18.44 5.64
C PHE A 98 -1.38 18.09 4.88
N ASP A 99 -1.50 18.59 3.65
CA ASP A 99 -2.49 18.08 2.70
C ASP A 99 -1.82 16.97 1.84
N HIS A 100 -2.12 15.72 2.18
CA HIS A 100 -1.61 14.54 1.46
C HIS A 100 -2.18 14.36 0.06
N ARG A 101 -3.19 15.14 -0.31
CA ARG A 101 -3.89 15.06 -1.60
C ARG A 101 -3.42 16.10 -2.61
N ILE A 102 -2.96 17.27 -2.16
CA ILE A 102 -2.56 18.38 -3.02
C ILE A 102 -1.10 18.20 -3.44
N GLN A 103 -0.90 18.04 -4.74
CA GLN A 103 0.41 17.93 -5.34
C GLN A 103 0.56 18.87 -6.51
N PRO A 104 1.66 19.60 -6.62
CA PRO A 104 2.00 20.31 -7.86
C PRO A 104 2.31 19.33 -8.99
N SER A 105 2.87 18.14 -8.66
CA SER A 105 3.25 17.11 -9.63
C SER A 105 3.48 15.77 -8.91
N TYR A 106 3.06 14.67 -9.52
CA TYR A 106 3.27 13.30 -8.99
C TYR A 106 4.74 12.94 -8.74
N ASN A 107 5.67 13.58 -9.44
CA ASN A 107 7.10 13.32 -9.35
C ASN A 107 7.85 14.31 -8.46
N GLU A 108 7.17 15.02 -7.59
CA GLU A 108 7.73 15.89 -6.57
C GLU A 108 7.51 15.30 -5.18
N THR A 109 8.52 15.45 -4.33
CA THR A 109 8.45 15.00 -2.95
C THR A 109 7.99 16.14 -2.06
N ILE A 110 7.11 15.87 -1.07
CA ILE A 110 6.49 16.91 -0.25
C ILE A 110 6.80 16.79 1.24
N HIS A 111 6.86 15.58 1.81
CA HIS A 111 7.15 15.39 3.24
C HIS A 111 8.21 14.31 3.48
N PHE A 112 8.73 14.26 4.70
CA PHE A 112 9.66 13.22 5.11
C PHE A 112 8.92 12.06 5.79
N ASN A 113 9.40 10.86 5.50
CA ASN A 113 9.10 9.67 6.25
C ASN A 113 10.28 9.31 7.15
N THR A 114 10.02 9.04 8.43
CA THR A 114 10.98 8.43 9.35
C THR A 114 10.90 6.91 9.20
N ILE A 115 12.00 6.28 8.83
CA ILE A 115 12.14 4.84 8.61
C ILE A 115 12.59 4.19 9.92
N GLN A 116 11.89 3.16 10.32
CA GLN A 116 12.19 2.43 11.56
C GLN A 116 13.37 1.48 11.37
N LYS A 117 14.31 1.49 12.32
CA LYS A 117 15.42 0.54 12.37
C LYS A 117 14.90 -0.89 12.54
N ASP A 118 15.72 -1.83 12.14
CA ASP A 118 15.39 -3.27 12.22
C ASP A 118 14.14 -3.64 11.38
N THR A 119 13.97 -2.98 10.25
CA THR A 119 12.91 -3.25 9.27
C THR A 119 13.47 -3.49 7.88
N PRO A 120 12.77 -4.27 7.02
CA PRO A 120 13.21 -4.50 5.64
C PRO A 120 13.47 -3.23 4.84
N LEU A 121 12.70 -2.17 5.07
CA LEU A 121 12.91 -0.89 4.40
C LEU A 121 14.20 -0.20 4.86
N TYR A 122 14.52 -0.27 6.15
CA TYR A 122 15.77 0.27 6.68
C TYR A 122 16.97 -0.49 6.13
N ASP A 123 16.91 -1.82 6.11
CA ASP A 123 17.99 -2.67 5.59
C ASP A 123 18.23 -2.41 4.10
N LEU A 124 17.16 -2.19 3.34
CA LEU A 124 17.24 -1.89 1.90
C LEU A 124 17.88 -0.52 1.62
N LEU A 125 17.51 0.50 2.40
CA LEU A 125 17.88 1.89 2.10
C LEU A 125 19.11 2.39 2.89
N GLY A 126 19.36 1.83 4.08
CA GLY A 126 20.43 2.27 4.98
C GLY A 126 20.24 3.69 5.52
N LYS A 127 19.00 4.17 5.66
CA LYS A 127 18.66 5.55 6.02
C LYS A 127 17.53 5.60 7.03
N GLU A 128 17.57 6.58 7.92
CA GLU A 128 16.50 6.82 8.91
C GLU A 128 15.40 7.76 8.39
N GLN A 129 15.63 8.43 7.27
CA GLN A 129 14.66 9.33 6.66
C GLN A 129 14.73 9.29 5.14
N MET A 130 13.57 9.45 4.50
CA MET A 130 13.46 9.71 3.07
C MET A 130 12.32 10.67 2.77
N LYS A 131 12.48 11.48 1.73
CA LYS A 131 11.43 12.38 1.27
C LYS A 131 10.59 11.67 0.22
N VAL A 132 9.25 11.77 0.34
CA VAL A 132 8.30 11.06 -0.53
C VAL A 132 7.29 12.02 -1.17
N ASN A 133 6.68 11.58 -2.27
CA ASN A 133 5.46 12.18 -2.79
C ASN A 133 4.26 11.69 -1.97
N SER A 134 3.13 12.35 -2.10
CA SER A 134 1.90 11.93 -1.44
C SER A 134 0.70 12.27 -2.32
N TYR A 135 -0.20 11.33 -2.53
CA TYR A 135 -1.38 11.53 -3.38
C TYR A 135 -2.53 10.64 -2.89
N HIS A 136 -2.90 10.85 -1.63
CA HIS A 136 -3.96 10.08 -1.00
C HIS A 136 -4.77 10.94 -0.02
N HIS A 137 -6.02 10.60 0.20
CA HIS A 137 -6.87 11.18 1.22
C HIS A 137 -7.36 10.15 2.24
N GLN A 138 -7.16 8.86 1.97
CA GLN A 138 -7.31 7.78 2.92
C GLN A 138 -5.93 7.39 3.47
N ALA A 139 -5.89 6.87 4.70
CA ALA A 139 -4.68 6.34 5.32
C ALA A 139 -5.01 5.26 6.36
N VAL A 140 -4.01 4.49 6.78
CA VAL A 140 -4.15 3.52 7.87
C VAL A 140 -4.52 4.23 9.16
N LYS A 141 -5.67 3.86 9.76
CA LYS A 141 -6.15 4.33 11.07
C LYS A 141 -5.72 3.38 12.18
N LYS A 142 -6.03 2.10 12.00
CA LYS A 142 -5.58 1.02 12.88
C LYS A 142 -4.79 0.03 12.05
N LEU A 143 -3.54 -0.20 12.46
CA LEU A 143 -2.71 -1.22 11.82
C LEU A 143 -3.23 -2.61 12.17
N SER A 144 -3.31 -3.46 11.17
CA SER A 144 -3.57 -4.88 11.34
C SER A 144 -2.51 -5.54 12.23
N PRO A 145 -2.88 -6.45 13.14
CA PRO A 145 -1.92 -7.16 13.99
C PRO A 145 -0.95 -8.06 13.23
N GLN A 146 -1.24 -8.37 11.97
CA GLN A 146 -0.36 -9.18 11.13
C GLN A 146 0.72 -8.37 10.40
N PHE A 147 0.62 -7.05 10.43
CA PHE A 147 1.63 -6.16 9.85
C PHE A 147 2.43 -5.43 10.91
N LYS A 148 3.65 -5.06 10.56
CA LYS A 148 4.47 -4.10 11.29
C LYS A 148 4.71 -2.87 10.42
N GLN A 149 4.79 -1.70 11.05
CA GLN A 149 5.13 -0.47 10.37
C GLN A 149 6.63 -0.41 10.08
N MET A 150 7.00 0.20 8.95
CA MET A 150 8.39 0.46 8.57
C MET A 150 8.69 1.94 8.45
N ALA A 151 7.69 2.76 8.15
CA ALA A 151 7.86 4.21 8.02
C ALA A 151 6.63 4.96 8.52
N ILE A 152 6.86 6.17 9.04
CA ILE A 152 5.84 7.09 9.56
C ILE A 152 6.15 8.48 9.00
N SER A 153 5.11 9.20 8.56
CA SER A 153 5.20 10.60 8.13
C SER A 153 5.44 11.56 9.31
N GLU A 154 5.79 12.81 9.00
CA GLU A 154 6.03 13.85 10.00
C GLU A 154 4.81 14.15 10.87
N ASP A 155 3.59 13.95 10.35
CA ASP A 155 2.32 14.10 11.06
C ASP A 155 1.82 12.80 11.72
N GLY A 156 2.60 11.71 11.66
CA GLY A 156 2.34 10.48 12.40
C GLY A 156 1.53 9.41 11.67
N LEU A 157 1.22 9.59 10.39
CA LEU A 157 0.55 8.55 9.61
C LEU A 157 1.50 7.40 9.27
N ILE A 158 0.96 6.18 9.25
CA ILE A 158 1.70 5.00 8.82
C ILE A 158 1.84 5.04 7.30
N GLU A 159 3.07 5.12 6.84
CA GLU A 159 3.43 5.28 5.44
C GLU A 159 4.01 4.02 4.80
N SER A 160 4.48 3.06 5.60
CA SER A 160 4.93 1.78 5.08
C SER A 160 4.74 0.66 6.09
N ILE A 161 4.36 -0.52 5.57
CA ILE A 161 4.08 -1.72 6.35
C ILE A 161 4.71 -2.96 5.72
N TYR A 162 4.97 -3.97 6.52
CA TYR A 162 5.36 -5.30 6.04
C TYR A 162 4.75 -6.41 6.89
N MET A 163 4.58 -7.57 6.31
CA MET A 163 4.16 -8.76 7.04
C MET A 163 5.40 -9.55 7.45
N PRO A 164 5.69 -9.67 8.77
CA PRO A 164 6.76 -10.55 9.25
C PRO A 164 6.51 -11.99 8.83
N ASP A 165 7.55 -12.77 8.79
CA ASP A 165 7.48 -14.22 8.47
C ASP A 165 6.99 -14.55 7.05
N ARG A 166 7.03 -13.57 6.14
CA ARG A 166 6.78 -13.74 4.71
C ARG A 166 8.00 -13.29 3.90
N LYS A 167 8.23 -13.97 2.77
CA LYS A 167 9.35 -13.66 1.88
C LYS A 167 9.37 -12.18 1.47
N TYR A 168 8.25 -11.67 0.97
CA TYR A 168 8.10 -10.27 0.58
C TYR A 168 6.61 -9.88 0.53
N VAL A 169 6.09 -9.31 1.59
CA VAL A 169 4.75 -8.71 1.62
C VAL A 169 4.88 -7.32 2.21
N VAL A 170 5.00 -6.33 1.33
CA VAL A 170 5.39 -4.95 1.63
C VAL A 170 4.36 -3.98 1.08
N GLY A 171 4.03 -2.95 1.85
CA GLY A 171 3.15 -1.86 1.42
C GLY A 171 3.81 -0.50 1.64
N VAL A 172 3.60 0.42 0.70
CA VAL A 172 3.99 1.83 0.79
C VAL A 172 2.81 2.72 0.46
N GLN A 173 2.62 3.82 1.21
CA GLN A 173 1.48 4.73 1.03
C GLN A 173 1.74 5.72 -0.10
N TRP A 174 2.99 6.12 -0.29
CA TRP A 174 3.40 7.00 -1.38
C TRP A 174 3.48 6.24 -2.72
N HIS A 175 3.87 6.96 -3.77
CA HIS A 175 3.95 6.45 -5.14
C HIS A 175 5.40 6.37 -5.65
N PRO A 176 6.16 5.30 -5.34
CA PRO A 176 7.54 5.14 -5.79
C PRO A 176 7.68 5.06 -7.31
N GLU A 177 6.64 4.62 -8.03
CA GLU A 177 6.63 4.49 -9.48
C GLU A 177 6.81 5.83 -10.20
N PHE A 178 6.30 6.92 -9.63
CA PHE A 178 6.49 8.26 -10.21
C PHE A 178 7.86 8.85 -9.93
N LEU A 179 8.56 8.34 -8.91
CA LEU A 179 9.89 8.78 -8.52
C LEU A 179 11.00 7.86 -9.06
N TYR A 180 10.67 6.72 -9.66
CA TYR A 180 11.59 5.68 -10.10
C TYR A 180 12.77 6.19 -10.93
N GLN A 181 12.54 7.13 -11.85
CA GLN A 181 13.57 7.68 -12.72
C GLN A 181 14.47 8.71 -12.04
N LYS A 182 13.98 9.36 -10.97
CA LYS A 182 14.63 10.53 -10.36
C LYS A 182 15.27 10.23 -9.01
N ASP A 183 14.78 9.22 -8.30
CA ASP A 183 15.20 8.91 -6.94
C ASP A 183 15.64 7.46 -6.78
N GLU A 184 16.87 7.26 -6.34
CA GLU A 184 17.49 5.94 -6.18
C GLU A 184 16.79 5.10 -5.10
N ASN A 185 16.28 5.71 -4.02
CA ASN A 185 15.61 4.97 -2.95
C ASN A 185 14.28 4.37 -3.44
N ASN A 186 13.51 5.16 -4.19
CA ASN A 186 12.26 4.69 -4.79
C ASN A 186 12.51 3.62 -5.85
N ARG A 187 13.59 3.73 -6.63
CA ARG A 187 14.00 2.69 -7.57
C ARG A 187 14.38 1.40 -6.84
N LYS A 188 15.13 1.48 -5.72
CA LYS A 188 15.48 0.31 -4.91
C LYS A 188 14.25 -0.43 -4.40
N ILE A 189 13.20 0.27 -3.96
CA ILE A 189 11.95 -0.35 -3.49
C ILE A 189 11.29 -1.17 -4.61
N ILE A 190 11.18 -0.62 -5.80
CA ILE A 190 10.59 -1.35 -6.94
C ILE A 190 11.48 -2.53 -7.36
N CYS A 191 12.81 -2.32 -7.42
CA CYS A 191 13.75 -3.40 -7.77
C CYS A 191 13.71 -4.52 -6.72
N SER A 192 13.64 -4.20 -5.43
CA SER A 192 13.56 -5.22 -4.37
C SER A 192 12.33 -6.13 -4.51
N PHE A 193 11.21 -5.58 -4.96
CA PHE A 193 10.03 -6.39 -5.30
C PHE A 193 10.32 -7.32 -6.49
N VAL A 194 10.88 -6.79 -7.57
CA VAL A 194 11.21 -7.60 -8.77
C VAL A 194 12.23 -8.70 -8.43
N ASP A 195 13.25 -8.37 -7.64
CA ASP A 195 14.29 -9.32 -7.22
C ASP A 195 13.78 -10.39 -6.24
N SER A 196 12.63 -10.13 -5.60
CA SER A 196 11.99 -11.07 -4.68
C SER A 196 11.11 -12.13 -5.38
N ILE A 197 10.84 -11.97 -6.68
CA ILE A 197 10.05 -12.91 -7.48
C ILE A 197 10.93 -14.09 -7.93
#